data_e03999fc1e679b2d783a264f6aae0d2f
#
_entry.id   e03999fc1e679b2d783a264f6aae0d2f
#
_cell.length_a   1.000
_cell.length_b   1.000
_cell.length_c   1.000
_cell.angle_alpha   90.00
_cell.angle_beta   90.00
_cell.angle_gamma   90.00
#
_symmetry.space_group_name_H-M   'P 1'
#
loop_
_entity.id
_entity.type
_entity.pdbx_description
1 polymer ?
#
loop_
_entity_poly.entity_id
_entity_poly.type
_entity_poly.pdbx_seq_one_letter_code
_entity_poly.pdbx_strand_id
1 'polypeptide(L)'
;MLAHVSALQDTVASAVDIDDLKIEVSRNLDQIVFTIDEHSKEGAERHRRLVGELEQMSARLRTMEDASLLAAEQLEAQKRLAMLDVLTQLPNRRAYNQRGAEELARWQRHRGDLCLVVCDVDLFKKVNDKHGHGAGDRVLRALAATLKTSLRKSDFIARFGGEEFVIMMPE
;
A
#
# COMPACT_ATOMS: atom_id res chain seq x y z
N MET A 1 47.25 -17.92 -9.91
CA MET A 1 48.17 -17.67 -8.79
C MET A 1 48.99 -18.92 -8.40
N LEU A 2 48.35 -20.04 -8.06
CA LEU A 2 49.10 -21.30 -7.69
C LEU A 2 50.04 -21.81 -8.78
N ALA A 3 49.66 -21.72 -10.06
CA ALA A 3 50.50 -22.14 -11.18
C ALA A 3 51.80 -21.32 -11.31
N HIS A 4 51.77 -20.01 -11.03
CA HIS A 4 52.95 -19.14 -11.08
C HIS A 4 53.90 -19.37 -9.89
N VAL A 5 53.32 -19.70 -8.71
CA VAL A 5 54.16 -20.08 -7.54
C VAL A 5 54.88 -21.42 -7.75
N SER A 6 54.18 -22.39 -8.36
CA SER A 6 54.78 -23.67 -8.72
C SER A 6 55.90 -23.50 -9.76
N ALA A 7 55.70 -22.67 -10.79
CA ALA A 7 56.71 -22.36 -11.80
C ALA A 7 57.95 -21.68 -11.18
N LEU A 8 57.78 -20.78 -10.20
CA LEU A 8 58.87 -20.17 -9.45
C LEU A 8 59.66 -21.20 -8.65
N GLN A 9 58.99 -22.15 -8.02
CA GLN A 9 59.67 -23.23 -7.27
C GLN A 9 60.53 -24.13 -8.19
N ASP A 10 60.01 -24.47 -9.38
CA ASP A 10 60.70 -25.30 -10.36
C ASP A 10 61.90 -24.54 -10.95
N THR A 11 61.77 -23.24 -11.19
CA THR A 11 62.87 -22.38 -11.69
C THR A 11 63.99 -22.25 -10.69
N VAL A 12 63.73 -22.09 -9.40
CA VAL A 12 64.68 -22.02 -8.33
C VAL A 12 65.46 -23.36 -8.19
N ALA A 13 64.79 -24.49 -8.42
CA ALA A 13 65.37 -25.83 -8.32
C ALA A 13 66.29 -26.21 -9.52
N SER A 14 66.05 -25.55 -10.70
CA SER A 14 66.78 -25.90 -11.94
C SER A 14 67.88 -24.89 -12.34
N ALA A 15 68.08 -23.79 -11.62
CA ALA A 15 68.99 -22.72 -11.96
C ALA A 15 70.50 -23.16 -11.78
N VAL A 16 71.28 -23.01 -12.86
CA VAL A 16 72.70 -23.29 -12.90
C VAL A 16 73.56 -22.05 -12.67
N ASP A 17 72.93 -20.83 -12.91
CA ASP A 17 73.60 -19.54 -12.69
C ASP A 17 72.68 -18.58 -11.94
N ILE A 18 73.18 -17.78 -10.99
CA ILE A 18 72.45 -16.86 -10.12
C ILE A 18 71.87 -15.69 -10.92
N ASP A 19 72.55 -15.26 -11.97
CA ASP A 19 72.03 -14.10 -12.77
C ASP A 19 70.88 -14.49 -13.68
N ASP A 20 70.85 -15.69 -14.23
CA ASP A 20 69.72 -16.22 -14.99
C ASP A 20 68.47 -16.40 -14.06
N LEU A 21 68.70 -16.89 -12.85
CA LEU A 21 67.66 -17.03 -11.84
C LEU A 21 67.02 -15.69 -11.48
N LYS A 22 67.80 -14.62 -11.29
CA LYS A 22 67.29 -13.26 -11.01
C LYS A 22 66.41 -12.75 -12.12
N ILE A 23 66.80 -12.93 -13.39
CA ILE A 23 66.04 -12.47 -14.55
C ILE A 23 64.71 -13.20 -14.62
N GLU A 24 64.70 -14.50 -14.41
CA GLU A 24 63.49 -15.30 -14.52
C GLU A 24 62.51 -15.08 -13.35
N VAL A 25 63.04 -14.93 -12.12
CA VAL A 25 62.25 -14.54 -10.95
C VAL A 25 61.66 -13.15 -11.13
N SER A 26 62.44 -12.17 -11.64
CA SER A 26 61.93 -10.83 -11.91
C SER A 26 60.78 -10.86 -12.93
N ARG A 27 60.93 -11.61 -14.02
CA ARG A 27 59.87 -11.77 -15.05
C ARG A 27 58.62 -12.40 -14.48
N ASN A 28 58.72 -13.42 -13.66
CA ASN A 28 57.56 -14.07 -13.03
C ASN A 28 56.87 -13.13 -12.02
N LEU A 29 57.64 -12.32 -11.26
CA LEU A 29 57.07 -11.31 -10.37
C LEU A 29 56.30 -10.24 -11.15
N ASP A 30 56.87 -9.72 -12.24
CA ASP A 30 56.18 -8.75 -13.09
C ASP A 30 54.86 -9.29 -13.65
N GLN A 31 54.86 -10.58 -14.04
CA GLN A 31 53.65 -11.24 -14.53
C GLN A 31 52.60 -11.44 -13.44
N ILE A 32 53.02 -11.75 -12.22
CA ILE A 32 52.10 -11.81 -11.05
C ILE A 32 51.53 -10.46 -10.74
N VAL A 33 52.35 -9.39 -10.70
CA VAL A 33 51.91 -8.02 -10.46
C VAL A 33 50.91 -7.58 -11.51
N PHE A 34 51.17 -7.84 -12.79
CA PHE A 34 50.24 -7.53 -13.89
C PHE A 34 48.92 -8.26 -13.73
N THR A 35 48.92 -9.55 -13.40
CA THR A 35 47.71 -10.34 -13.21
C THR A 35 46.87 -9.83 -12.01
N ILE A 36 47.55 -9.44 -10.93
CA ILE A 36 46.86 -8.86 -9.74
C ILE A 36 46.22 -7.51 -10.09
N ASP A 37 46.92 -6.66 -10.85
CA ASP A 37 46.40 -5.35 -11.25
C ASP A 37 45.18 -5.48 -12.17
N GLU A 38 45.21 -6.40 -13.14
CA GLU A 38 44.03 -6.71 -13.98
C GLU A 38 42.83 -7.19 -13.16
N HIS A 39 43.01 -8.17 -12.29
CA HIS A 39 41.94 -8.67 -11.43
C HIS A 39 41.40 -7.60 -10.47
N SER A 40 42.28 -6.72 -9.98
CA SER A 40 41.86 -5.60 -9.12
C SER A 40 40.99 -4.59 -9.89
N LYS A 41 41.37 -4.28 -11.13
CA LYS A 41 40.58 -3.39 -12.00
C LYS A 41 39.21 -3.98 -12.34
N GLU A 42 39.19 -5.24 -12.76
CA GLU A 42 37.93 -5.96 -13.06
C GLU A 42 37.01 -6.03 -11.83
N GLY A 43 37.61 -6.31 -10.65
CA GLY A 43 36.88 -6.32 -9.37
C GLY A 43 36.28 -4.97 -9.04
N ALA A 44 37.04 -3.88 -9.22
CA ALA A 44 36.56 -2.52 -8.98
C ALA A 44 35.45 -2.10 -9.96
N GLU A 45 35.53 -2.49 -11.21
CA GLU A 45 34.50 -2.22 -12.21
C GLU A 45 33.19 -2.99 -11.91
N ARG A 46 33.32 -4.27 -11.58
CA ARG A 46 32.17 -5.10 -11.17
C ARG A 46 31.52 -4.53 -9.91
N HIS A 47 32.30 -4.11 -8.93
CA HIS A 47 31.77 -3.48 -7.72
C HIS A 47 30.99 -2.18 -8.03
N ARG A 48 31.55 -1.29 -8.84
CA ARG A 48 30.86 -0.05 -9.26
C ARG A 48 29.54 -0.34 -9.98
N ARG A 49 29.53 -1.35 -10.86
CA ARG A 49 28.34 -1.76 -11.58
C ARG A 49 27.25 -2.26 -10.62
N LEU A 50 27.60 -3.14 -9.69
CA LEU A 50 26.67 -3.67 -8.69
C LEU A 50 26.11 -2.57 -7.78
N VAL A 51 26.94 -1.61 -7.35
CA VAL A 51 26.48 -0.45 -6.58
C VAL A 51 25.46 0.37 -7.39
N GLY A 52 25.75 0.65 -8.66
CA GLY A 52 24.82 1.37 -9.52
C GLY A 52 23.49 0.62 -9.75
N GLU A 53 23.52 -0.69 -9.90
CA GLU A 53 22.32 -1.53 -10.02
C GLU A 53 21.49 -1.51 -8.71
N LEU A 54 22.13 -1.56 -7.56
CA LEU A 54 21.49 -1.46 -6.25
C LEU A 54 20.83 -0.09 -6.03
N GLU A 55 21.52 0.99 -6.41
CA GLU A 55 20.95 2.35 -6.32
C GLU A 55 19.70 2.51 -7.21
N GLN A 56 19.78 2.01 -8.45
CA GLN A 56 18.62 2.02 -9.35
C GLN A 56 17.46 1.18 -8.81
N MET A 57 17.75 0.00 -8.27
CA MET A 57 16.71 -0.85 -7.69
C MET A 57 16.07 -0.19 -6.45
N SER A 58 16.88 0.40 -5.59
CA SER A 58 16.41 1.16 -4.43
C SER A 58 15.52 2.34 -4.83
N ALA A 59 15.90 3.10 -5.86
CA ALA A 59 15.09 4.19 -6.39
C ALA A 59 13.74 3.70 -6.96
N ARG A 60 13.76 2.59 -7.69
CA ARG A 60 12.52 1.96 -8.22
C ARG A 60 11.61 1.48 -7.10
N LEU A 61 12.15 0.86 -6.05
CA LEU A 61 11.35 0.43 -4.90
C LEU A 61 10.64 1.61 -4.25
N ARG A 62 11.33 2.72 -3.99
CA ARG A 62 10.73 3.94 -3.43
C ARG A 62 9.59 4.47 -4.29
N THR A 63 9.79 4.58 -5.60
CA THR A 63 8.72 5.05 -6.50
C THR A 63 7.51 4.11 -6.53
N MET A 64 7.72 2.80 -6.40
CA MET A 64 6.64 1.83 -6.32
C MET A 64 5.90 1.90 -4.97
N GLU A 65 6.62 2.11 -3.87
CA GLU A 65 6.01 2.31 -2.55
C GLU A 65 5.14 3.57 -2.52
N ASP A 66 5.64 4.70 -3.02
CA ASP A 66 4.89 5.95 -3.11
C ASP A 66 3.63 5.80 -3.99
N ALA A 67 3.75 5.15 -5.14
CA ALA A 67 2.62 4.88 -6.02
C ALA A 67 1.58 3.95 -5.37
N SER A 68 2.02 2.94 -4.62
CA SER A 68 1.15 2.03 -3.89
C SER A 68 0.38 2.76 -2.78
N LEU A 69 1.05 3.64 -2.04
CA LEU A 69 0.43 4.43 -0.98
C LEU A 69 -0.65 5.36 -1.56
N LEU A 70 -0.33 6.08 -2.63
CA LEU A 70 -1.28 6.96 -3.31
C LEU A 70 -2.50 6.19 -3.84
N ALA A 71 -2.29 5.02 -4.44
CA ALA A 71 -3.38 4.16 -4.92
C ALA A 71 -4.27 3.66 -3.77
N ALA A 72 -3.70 3.32 -2.62
CA ALA A 72 -4.44 2.92 -1.43
C ALA A 72 -5.30 4.07 -0.88
N GLU A 73 -4.75 5.29 -0.81
CA GLU A 73 -5.50 6.49 -0.39
C GLU A 73 -6.67 6.80 -1.33
N GLN A 74 -6.45 6.72 -2.64
CA GLN A 74 -7.50 6.93 -3.64
C GLN A 74 -8.60 5.88 -3.52
N LEU A 75 -8.24 4.61 -3.33
CA LEU A 75 -9.19 3.54 -3.13
C LEU A 75 -10.06 3.75 -1.88
N GLU A 76 -9.45 4.15 -0.77
CA GLU A 76 -10.18 4.45 0.46
C GLU A 76 -11.10 5.67 0.31
N ALA A 77 -10.67 6.71 -0.41
CA ALA A 77 -11.52 7.86 -0.73
C ALA A 77 -12.73 7.44 -1.59
N GLN A 78 -12.51 6.62 -2.61
CA GLN A 78 -13.59 6.08 -3.44
C GLN A 78 -14.56 5.19 -2.65
N LYS A 79 -14.05 4.33 -1.77
CA LYS A 79 -14.88 3.51 -0.88
C LYS A 79 -15.75 4.37 0.03
N ARG A 80 -15.20 5.45 0.61
CA ARG A 80 -15.95 6.38 1.45
C ARG A 80 -17.09 7.04 0.67
N LEU A 81 -16.82 7.53 -0.53
CA LEU A 81 -17.84 8.12 -1.40
C LEU A 81 -18.92 7.11 -1.80
N ALA A 82 -18.55 5.86 -2.09
CA ALA A 82 -19.47 4.78 -2.43
C ALA A 82 -20.34 4.31 -1.25
N MET A 83 -20.07 4.77 -0.03
CA MET A 83 -20.86 4.46 1.18
C MET A 83 -21.85 5.56 1.56
N LEU A 84 -21.89 6.67 0.83
CA LEU A 84 -22.82 7.77 1.07
C LEU A 84 -23.95 7.79 0.06
N ASP A 85 -25.13 8.23 0.50
CA ASP A 85 -26.24 8.59 -0.38
C ASP A 85 -25.97 9.97 -1.00
N VAL A 86 -26.07 10.07 -2.31
CA VAL A 86 -25.74 11.29 -3.07
C VAL A 86 -26.64 12.47 -2.70
N LEU A 87 -27.93 12.22 -2.39
CA LEU A 87 -28.90 13.26 -2.09
C LEU A 87 -28.76 13.80 -0.66
N THR A 88 -28.70 12.90 0.32
CA THR A 88 -28.77 13.24 1.73
C THR A 88 -27.41 13.31 2.41
N GLN A 89 -26.36 12.80 1.77
CA GLN A 89 -25.02 12.66 2.34
C GLN A 89 -24.97 11.85 3.64
N LEU A 90 -26.04 11.10 3.93
CA LEU A 90 -26.03 10.06 4.96
C LEU A 90 -25.37 8.79 4.41
N PRO A 91 -24.92 7.88 5.28
CA PRO A 91 -24.63 6.51 4.90
C PRO A 91 -25.75 5.91 4.06
N ASN A 92 -25.40 5.19 3.01
CA ASN A 92 -26.36 4.50 2.16
C ASN A 92 -26.64 3.06 2.64
N ARG A 93 -27.50 2.34 1.94
CA ARG A 93 -27.85 0.93 2.24
C ARG A 93 -26.62 0.01 2.35
N ARG A 94 -25.57 0.26 1.55
CA ARG A 94 -24.34 -0.54 1.60
C ARG A 94 -23.58 -0.32 2.92
N ALA A 95 -23.46 0.92 3.33
CA ALA A 95 -22.87 1.30 4.62
C ALA A 95 -23.67 0.72 5.80
N TYR A 96 -25.01 0.75 5.71
CA TYR A 96 -25.89 0.10 6.69
C TYR A 96 -25.63 -1.40 6.81
N ASN A 97 -25.56 -2.11 5.70
CA ASN A 97 -25.32 -3.56 5.72
C ASN A 97 -23.98 -3.91 6.37
N GLN A 98 -22.93 -3.14 6.06
CA GLN A 98 -21.62 -3.32 6.66
C GLN A 98 -21.67 -3.06 8.17
N ARG A 99 -22.18 -1.92 8.57
CA ARG A 99 -22.27 -1.53 10.00
C ARG A 99 -23.16 -2.48 10.79
N GLY A 100 -24.27 -2.93 10.21
CA GLY A 100 -25.18 -3.89 10.82
C GLY A 100 -24.51 -5.23 11.12
N ALA A 101 -23.69 -5.73 10.21
CA ALA A 101 -22.91 -6.94 10.45
C ALA A 101 -21.91 -6.78 11.61
N GLU A 102 -21.25 -5.64 11.70
CA GLU A 102 -20.30 -5.30 12.78
C GLU A 102 -21.02 -5.23 14.14
N GLU A 103 -22.16 -4.52 14.20
CA GLU A 103 -22.94 -4.35 15.44
C GLU A 103 -23.58 -5.68 15.89
N LEU A 104 -24.06 -6.49 14.95
CA LEU A 104 -24.59 -7.81 15.26
C LEU A 104 -23.49 -8.73 15.85
N ALA A 105 -22.29 -8.71 15.26
CA ALA A 105 -21.16 -9.46 15.79
C ALA A 105 -20.70 -8.94 17.17
N ARG A 106 -20.80 -7.63 17.42
CA ARG A 106 -20.54 -7.03 18.73
C ARG A 106 -21.58 -7.48 19.75
N TRP A 107 -22.86 -7.37 19.37
CA TRP A 107 -23.98 -7.82 20.21
C TRP A 107 -23.88 -9.29 20.60
N GLN A 108 -23.53 -10.16 19.68
CA GLN A 108 -23.33 -11.59 19.96
C GLN A 108 -22.26 -11.85 21.01
N ARG A 109 -21.20 -11.03 21.05
CA ARG A 109 -20.08 -11.16 21.99
C ARG A 109 -20.37 -10.57 23.36
N HIS A 110 -20.99 -9.39 23.38
CA HIS A 110 -21.12 -8.60 24.61
C HIS A 110 -22.52 -8.59 25.19
N ARG A 111 -23.56 -9.02 24.42
CA ARG A 111 -24.95 -9.07 24.86
C ARG A 111 -25.51 -7.75 25.37
N GLY A 112 -24.98 -6.61 24.89
CA GLY A 112 -25.51 -5.28 25.14
C GLY A 112 -26.84 -5.03 24.39
N ASP A 113 -27.48 -3.91 24.66
CA ASP A 113 -28.71 -3.56 23.97
C ASP A 113 -28.42 -2.98 22.57
N LEU A 114 -29.19 -3.40 21.58
CA LEU A 114 -29.14 -2.88 20.22
C LEU A 114 -30.57 -2.59 19.77
N CYS A 115 -30.89 -1.30 19.58
CA CYS A 115 -32.17 -0.89 19.04
C CYS A 115 -32.04 -0.57 17.55
N LEU A 116 -33.00 -1.05 16.77
CA LEU A 116 -33.12 -0.76 15.33
C LEU A 116 -34.45 -0.05 15.08
N VAL A 117 -34.37 1.12 14.44
CA VAL A 117 -35.55 1.92 14.05
C VAL A 117 -35.58 2.04 12.54
N VAL A 118 -36.72 1.75 11.95
CA VAL A 118 -36.98 1.97 10.53
C VAL A 118 -38.00 3.12 10.42
N CYS A 119 -37.67 4.15 9.65
CA CYS A 119 -38.51 5.30 9.40
C CYS A 119 -38.82 5.39 7.90
N ASP A 120 -40.08 5.69 7.59
CA ASP A 120 -40.55 5.96 6.22
C ASP A 120 -41.27 7.30 6.19
N VAL A 121 -41.17 8.02 5.06
CA VAL A 121 -41.86 9.34 4.93
C VAL A 121 -43.27 9.16 4.41
N ASP A 122 -44.24 9.28 5.29
CA ASP A 122 -45.65 9.15 4.95
C ASP A 122 -46.04 10.03 3.79
N LEU A 123 -46.73 9.43 2.82
CA LEU A 123 -47.29 10.11 1.65
C LEU A 123 -46.23 10.85 0.79
N PHE A 124 -44.98 10.44 0.82
CA PHE A 124 -43.88 11.09 0.07
C PHE A 124 -44.19 11.19 -1.43
N LYS A 125 -44.83 10.17 -2.00
CA LYS A 125 -45.28 10.21 -3.39
C LYS A 125 -46.25 11.41 -3.65
N LYS A 126 -47.18 11.70 -2.73
CA LYS A 126 -48.08 12.86 -2.89
C LYS A 126 -47.34 14.19 -2.87
N VAL A 127 -46.27 14.30 -2.10
CA VAL A 127 -45.37 15.48 -2.11
C VAL A 127 -44.76 15.65 -3.48
N ASN A 128 -44.21 14.58 -4.06
CA ASN A 128 -43.61 14.60 -5.40
C ASN A 128 -44.66 14.93 -6.48
N ASP A 129 -45.83 14.29 -6.45
CA ASP A 129 -46.90 14.47 -7.44
C ASP A 129 -47.41 15.90 -7.42
N LYS A 130 -47.54 16.51 -6.23
CA LYS A 130 -48.08 17.88 -6.06
C LYS A 130 -47.06 18.98 -6.28
N HIS A 131 -45.80 18.78 -5.87
CA HIS A 131 -44.79 19.84 -5.79
C HIS A 131 -43.52 19.57 -6.61
N GLY A 132 -43.48 18.42 -7.30
CA GLY A 132 -42.34 17.99 -8.12
C GLY A 132 -41.22 17.33 -7.30
N HIS A 133 -40.38 16.52 -7.96
CA HIS A 133 -39.27 15.79 -7.35
C HIS A 133 -38.28 16.69 -6.62
N GLY A 134 -38.02 17.89 -7.11
CA GLY A 134 -37.14 18.84 -6.43
C GLY A 134 -37.64 19.29 -5.05
N ALA A 135 -38.97 19.28 -4.81
CA ALA A 135 -39.53 19.53 -3.49
C ALA A 135 -39.34 18.30 -2.58
N GLY A 136 -39.57 17.10 -3.08
CA GLY A 136 -39.29 15.87 -2.36
C GLY A 136 -37.83 15.75 -1.95
N ASP A 137 -36.92 16.08 -2.85
CA ASP A 137 -35.48 16.11 -2.55
C ASP A 137 -35.14 17.04 -1.39
N ARG A 138 -35.77 18.24 -1.34
CA ARG A 138 -35.56 19.16 -0.20
C ARG A 138 -36.12 18.60 1.11
N VAL A 139 -37.27 17.92 1.07
CA VAL A 139 -37.83 17.25 2.24
C VAL A 139 -36.92 16.18 2.76
N LEU A 140 -36.37 15.31 1.89
CA LEU A 140 -35.46 14.26 2.28
C LEU A 140 -34.16 14.81 2.87
N ARG A 141 -33.57 15.88 2.29
CA ARG A 141 -32.37 16.53 2.85
C ARG A 141 -32.64 17.14 4.22
N ALA A 142 -33.79 17.83 4.39
CA ALA A 142 -34.17 18.43 5.66
C ALA A 142 -34.37 17.37 6.74
N LEU A 143 -35.09 16.29 6.41
CA LEU A 143 -35.30 15.17 7.32
C LEU A 143 -33.97 14.51 7.72
N ALA A 144 -33.11 14.24 6.75
CA ALA A 144 -31.78 13.67 7.00
C ALA A 144 -30.94 14.53 7.96
N ALA A 145 -30.96 15.86 7.77
CA ALA A 145 -30.25 16.79 8.65
C ALA A 145 -30.84 16.79 10.06
N THR A 146 -32.16 16.82 10.19
CA THR A 146 -32.86 16.79 11.48
C THR A 146 -32.56 15.49 12.24
N LEU A 147 -32.71 14.35 11.59
CA LEU A 147 -32.41 13.05 12.21
C LEU A 147 -30.94 12.96 12.67
N LYS A 148 -30.02 13.37 11.81
CA LYS A 148 -28.58 13.35 12.12
C LYS A 148 -28.24 14.20 13.34
N THR A 149 -28.86 15.37 13.51
CA THR A 149 -28.61 16.28 14.65
C THR A 149 -29.27 15.81 15.93
N SER A 150 -30.30 14.99 15.85
CA SER A 150 -31.05 14.45 17.01
C SER A 150 -30.41 13.18 17.59
N LEU A 151 -29.45 12.57 16.87
CA LEU A 151 -28.82 11.33 17.27
C LEU A 151 -27.49 11.56 18.01
N ARG A 152 -27.09 10.60 18.84
CA ARG A 152 -25.81 10.58 19.54
C ARG A 152 -24.69 10.20 18.55
N LYS A 153 -23.44 10.46 18.92
CA LYS A 153 -22.26 10.05 18.10
C LYS A 153 -22.12 8.52 17.97
N SER A 154 -22.64 7.77 18.94
CA SER A 154 -22.67 6.30 18.92
C SER A 154 -23.69 5.75 17.93
N ASP A 155 -24.75 6.52 17.69
CA ASP A 155 -25.86 6.08 16.85
C ASP A 155 -25.49 6.18 15.39
N PHE A 156 -26.01 5.26 14.61
CA PHE A 156 -25.76 5.19 13.17
C PHE A 156 -27.07 5.38 12.43
N ILE A 157 -27.07 6.27 11.44
CA ILE A 157 -28.22 6.51 10.55
C ILE A 157 -27.81 6.29 9.10
N ALA A 158 -28.70 5.70 8.32
CA ALA A 158 -28.54 5.51 6.88
C ALA A 158 -29.83 5.79 6.13
N ARG A 159 -29.73 6.24 4.89
CA ARG A 159 -30.83 6.20 3.93
C ARG A 159 -30.82 4.83 3.26
N PHE A 160 -31.87 4.04 3.51
CA PHE A 160 -31.95 2.64 3.07
C PHE A 160 -32.61 2.48 1.70
N GLY A 161 -33.59 3.33 1.40
CA GLY A 161 -34.35 3.35 0.15
C GLY A 161 -34.70 4.76 -0.30
N GLY A 162 -35.66 4.89 -1.19
CA GLY A 162 -36.10 6.17 -1.74
C GLY A 162 -36.49 7.18 -0.65
N GLU A 163 -37.37 6.78 0.26
CA GLU A 163 -37.93 7.58 1.35
C GLU A 163 -37.73 6.94 2.72
N GLU A 164 -36.93 5.83 2.77
CA GLU A 164 -36.72 5.02 3.96
C GLU A 164 -35.37 5.36 4.62
N PHE A 165 -35.40 5.52 5.94
CA PHE A 165 -34.25 5.73 6.79
C PHE A 165 -34.17 4.64 7.86
N VAL A 166 -32.98 4.22 8.20
CA VAL A 166 -32.73 3.22 9.24
C VAL A 166 -31.73 3.77 10.25
N ILE A 167 -32.04 3.60 11.53
CA ILE A 167 -31.20 4.05 12.64
C ILE A 167 -30.83 2.84 13.48
N MET A 168 -29.55 2.70 13.81
CA MET A 168 -29.04 1.73 14.77
C MET A 168 -28.53 2.48 15.99
N MET A 169 -28.99 2.08 17.18
CA MET A 169 -28.64 2.68 18.46
C MET A 169 -28.06 1.58 19.35
N PRO A 170 -26.74 1.38 19.32
CA PRO A 170 -26.06 0.51 20.26
C PRO A 170 -25.97 1.21 21.63
N GLU A 171 -25.96 0.40 22.70
CA GLU A 171 -25.69 0.86 24.04
C GLU A 171 -24.23 1.29 24.24
#